data_08042582b60bbcaceb37596c565645da
#
_entry.id   08042582b60bbcaceb37596c565645da
#
_cell.length_a   1.000
_cell.length_b   1.000
_cell.length_c   1.000
_cell.angle_alpha   90.00
_cell.angle_beta   90.00
_cell.angle_gamma   90.00
#
_symmetry.space_group_name_H-M   'P 1'
#
loop_
_entity.id
_entity.type
_entity.pdbx_description
1 polymer ?
#
loop_
_entity_poly.entity_id
_entity_poly.type
_entity_poly.pdbx_seq_one_letter_code
_entity_poly.pdbx_strand_id
1 'polypeptide(L)'
;MRHLFLALALASVSYFAHSQESFQLTEKSILGLTLTSAPQWDQIEAAFNEAKAQSLEVGDQFRPELFGEAAHNETKEKAIIQFAPVWSPQQNTQLGVRQAFRGGLSASAAFGTDQRSASTPNGRFERISTSSIRVDLQVDLWRDLFGRLSKAQSQSAEFDLKRAEIEREIQQKTFTLGLRRTYWSMVANNEQIKVYEGLKKIALEQLADARKRRAAGVTDDGEVARYEAQVASREGSRLYYLYQRELLMKQLKVLLPELQSKEVALAPYDIPKMIQTVLACTATIASQSSVPMEFTKFDEVTALLRQTQRERTKLASAYDDVDLKFVGGVRTTGVASEGDGNGNYTGSYDDAFRDWQQNDRTGFSAGLRFTMPLGREKTRETKELYESKRFDAKVKERESEIATTHQQLVKVIALLADVVRSQKENSLALERRLAVQNRKFREARVSVNDLILDQDAYLNSNLVTIQTQLEIINTIFDYLVVFTETPCEFNRI
;
A
#
# COMPACT_ATOMS: atom_id res chain seq x y z
N MET A 1 24.12 55.15 -31.30
CA MET A 1 24.08 53.92 -30.42
C MET A 1 22.74 53.64 -29.73
N ARG A 2 21.65 54.35 -30.03
CA ARG A 2 20.31 54.12 -29.37
C ARG A 2 19.34 53.31 -30.20
N HIS A 3 19.67 52.98 -31.44
CA HIS A 3 18.80 52.18 -32.34
C HIS A 3 19.24 50.71 -32.45
N LEU A 4 20.39 50.31 -31.88
CA LEU A 4 20.87 48.92 -31.90
C LEU A 4 20.31 48.07 -30.74
N PHE A 5 19.84 48.67 -29.66
CA PHE A 5 19.27 47.96 -28.50
C PHE A 5 17.79 47.61 -28.64
N LEU A 6 17.06 48.28 -29.53
CA LEU A 6 15.64 47.99 -29.76
C LEU A 6 15.43 46.79 -30.71
N ALA A 7 16.39 46.49 -31.57
CA ALA A 7 16.33 45.34 -32.48
C ALA A 7 16.66 43.99 -31.78
N LEU A 8 17.49 44.03 -30.72
CA LEU A 8 17.80 42.81 -29.96
C LEU A 8 16.71 42.43 -28.97
N ALA A 9 15.87 43.36 -28.51
CA ALA A 9 14.74 43.04 -27.59
C ALA A 9 13.52 42.45 -28.30
N LEU A 10 13.37 42.65 -29.61
CA LEU A 10 12.28 42.06 -30.41
C LEU A 10 12.62 40.69 -30.97
N ALA A 11 13.88 40.27 -31.01
CA ALA A 11 14.31 38.94 -31.45
C ALA A 11 14.24 37.86 -30.34
N SER A 12 14.08 38.25 -29.08
CA SER A 12 14.04 37.33 -27.96
C SER A 12 12.62 36.86 -27.53
N VAL A 13 11.57 37.38 -28.15
CA VAL A 13 10.16 36.98 -27.83
C VAL A 13 9.59 35.92 -28.77
N SER A 14 10.33 35.54 -29.83
CA SER A 14 9.81 34.64 -30.86
C SER A 14 10.17 33.14 -30.70
N TYR A 15 10.72 32.71 -29.57
CA TYR A 15 11.22 31.33 -29.44
C TYR A 15 10.66 30.56 -28.25
N PHE A 16 9.35 30.69 -27.97
CA PHE A 16 8.67 29.72 -27.10
C PHE A 16 7.25 29.38 -27.58
N ALA A 17 7.11 29.19 -28.90
CA ALA A 17 6.05 28.32 -29.36
C ALA A 17 6.60 26.89 -29.32
N HIS A 18 6.77 26.30 -28.12
CA HIS A 18 6.81 24.89 -27.97
C HIS A 18 5.43 24.39 -28.46
N SER A 19 5.41 23.74 -29.62
CA SER A 19 4.30 22.85 -29.94
C SER A 19 4.29 21.80 -28.82
N GLN A 20 3.42 21.98 -27.83
CA GLN A 20 3.16 20.95 -26.84
C GLN A 20 2.60 19.77 -27.65
N GLU A 21 3.45 18.80 -27.97
CA GLU A 21 2.99 17.53 -28.53
C GLU A 21 1.93 17.00 -27.57
N SER A 22 0.69 16.90 -28.05
CA SER A 22 -0.40 16.36 -27.26
C SER A 22 -0.12 14.89 -26.99
N PHE A 23 -0.04 14.54 -25.69
CA PHE A 23 0.17 13.15 -25.30
C PHE A 23 -1.07 12.33 -25.67
N GLN A 24 -0.88 11.35 -26.54
CA GLN A 24 -1.95 10.45 -27.00
C GLN A 24 -2.23 9.38 -25.92
N LEU A 25 -3.35 9.55 -25.21
CA LEU A 25 -3.75 8.65 -24.13
C LEU A 25 -4.37 7.38 -24.71
N THR A 26 -3.70 6.25 -24.50
CA THR A 26 -4.21 4.90 -24.78
C THR A 26 -4.24 4.11 -23.49
N GLU A 27 -5.00 3.02 -23.46
CA GLU A 27 -4.98 2.09 -22.31
C GLU A 27 -3.55 1.56 -22.04
N LYS A 28 -2.79 1.27 -23.09
CA LYS A 28 -1.40 0.81 -22.98
C LYS A 28 -0.44 1.89 -22.48
N SER A 29 -0.62 3.16 -22.90
CA SER A 29 0.24 4.26 -22.43
C SER A 29 0.04 4.56 -20.93
N ILE A 30 -1.18 4.42 -20.42
CA ILE A 30 -1.47 4.54 -18.98
C ILE A 30 -0.71 3.49 -18.18
N LEU A 31 -0.71 2.24 -18.64
CA LEU A 31 -0.01 1.16 -17.97
C LEU A 31 1.51 1.37 -17.96
N GLY A 32 2.07 1.89 -19.05
CA GLY A 32 3.50 2.25 -19.12
C GLY A 32 3.88 3.34 -18.11
N LEU A 33 3.06 4.39 -18.00
CA LEU A 33 3.28 5.48 -17.04
C LEU A 33 3.12 5.02 -15.57
N THR A 34 2.28 4.03 -15.30
CA THR A 34 2.07 3.49 -13.96
C THR A 34 3.35 2.96 -13.35
N LEU A 35 4.17 2.29 -14.13
CA LEU A 35 5.41 1.67 -13.68
C LEU A 35 6.52 2.69 -13.37
N THR A 36 6.43 3.90 -13.93
CA THR A 36 7.51 4.88 -13.88
C THR A 36 7.23 6.07 -12.98
N SER A 37 5.97 6.40 -12.69
CA SER A 37 5.65 7.69 -12.08
C SER A 37 4.43 7.73 -11.16
N ALA A 38 3.75 6.61 -10.94
CA ALA A 38 2.55 6.60 -10.11
C ALA A 38 2.91 6.57 -8.60
N PRO A 39 2.61 7.63 -7.80
CA PRO A 39 2.92 7.65 -6.38
C PRO A 39 2.27 6.51 -5.59
N GLN A 40 1.10 6.04 -6.03
CA GLN A 40 0.43 4.92 -5.40
C GLN A 40 1.15 3.59 -5.65
N TRP A 41 1.84 3.47 -6.80
CA TRP A 41 2.72 2.33 -7.08
C TRP A 41 3.90 2.30 -6.11
N ASP A 42 4.52 3.46 -5.90
CA ASP A 42 5.63 3.62 -4.94
C ASP A 42 5.18 3.32 -3.50
N GLN A 43 3.95 3.70 -3.11
CA GLN A 43 3.38 3.36 -1.81
C GLN A 43 3.19 1.85 -1.63
N ILE A 44 2.75 1.13 -2.66
CA ILE A 44 2.60 -0.32 -2.65
C ILE A 44 3.97 -1.00 -2.48
N GLU A 45 4.98 -0.55 -3.23
CA GLU A 45 6.35 -1.06 -3.11
C GLU A 45 6.97 -0.71 -1.75
N ALA A 46 6.72 0.49 -1.22
CA ALA A 46 7.19 0.89 0.11
C ALA A 46 6.58 0.02 1.21
N ALA A 47 5.28 -0.30 1.15
CA ALA A 47 4.62 -1.17 2.12
C ALA A 47 5.20 -2.61 2.10
N PHE A 48 5.50 -3.13 0.91
CA PHE A 48 6.18 -4.42 0.79
C PHE A 48 7.61 -4.38 1.36
N ASN A 49 8.37 -3.33 1.07
CA ASN A 49 9.73 -3.15 1.59
C ASN A 49 9.73 -2.97 3.12
N GLU A 50 8.70 -2.32 3.69
CA GLU A 50 8.50 -2.25 5.13
C GLU A 50 8.28 -3.63 5.75
N ALA A 51 7.40 -4.45 5.18
CA ALA A 51 7.18 -5.83 5.63
C ALA A 51 8.46 -6.67 5.54
N LYS A 52 9.27 -6.47 4.48
CA LYS A 52 10.58 -7.09 4.32
C LYS A 52 11.56 -6.65 5.40
N ALA A 53 11.61 -5.36 5.72
CA ALA A 53 12.45 -4.82 6.79
C ALA A 53 12.05 -5.39 8.16
N GLN A 54 10.73 -5.46 8.46
CA GLN A 54 10.22 -6.09 9.69
C GLN A 54 10.62 -7.58 9.80
N SER A 55 10.57 -8.32 8.68
CA SER A 55 11.02 -9.71 8.67
C SER A 55 12.53 -9.84 8.93
N LEU A 56 13.35 -8.92 8.43
CA LEU A 56 14.78 -8.87 8.69
C LEU A 56 15.09 -8.50 10.15
N GLU A 57 14.33 -7.54 10.73
CA GLU A 57 14.48 -7.12 12.13
C GLU A 57 14.30 -8.30 13.10
N VAL A 58 13.34 -9.19 12.83
CA VAL A 58 13.21 -10.44 13.61
C VAL A 58 14.46 -11.31 13.52
N GLY A 59 15.16 -11.28 12.39
CA GLY A 59 16.44 -11.98 12.22
C GLY A 59 17.61 -11.31 12.95
N ASP A 60 17.57 -9.99 13.07
CA ASP A 60 18.66 -9.19 13.61
C ASP A 60 18.93 -9.46 15.09
N GLN A 61 17.91 -9.86 15.87
CA GLN A 61 18.07 -10.28 17.26
C GLN A 61 19.05 -11.46 17.45
N PHE A 62 19.36 -12.19 16.38
CA PHE A 62 20.31 -13.30 16.38
C PHE A 62 21.68 -12.94 15.86
N ARG A 63 21.90 -11.68 15.50
CA ARG A 63 23.23 -11.20 15.07
C ARG A 63 24.12 -10.89 16.28
N PRO A 64 25.44 -11.04 16.15
CA PRO A 64 26.34 -10.60 17.19
C PRO A 64 26.26 -9.07 17.33
N GLU A 65 26.16 -8.62 18.57
CA GLU A 65 26.15 -7.19 18.93
C GLU A 65 27.41 -6.84 19.69
N LEU A 66 28.08 -5.80 19.25
CA LEU A 66 29.13 -5.14 20.02
C LEU A 66 28.47 -4.15 20.98
N PHE A 67 28.78 -4.25 22.26
CA PHE A 67 28.29 -3.31 23.26
C PHE A 67 29.42 -2.70 24.06
N GLY A 68 29.26 -1.46 24.45
CA GLY A 68 30.17 -0.74 25.32
C GLY A 68 29.40 0.06 26.35
N GLU A 69 29.93 0.10 27.56
CA GLU A 69 29.38 0.88 28.66
C GLU A 69 30.55 1.58 29.40
N ALA A 70 30.35 2.84 29.71
CA ALA A 70 31.23 3.60 30.59
C ALA A 70 30.32 4.35 31.60
N ALA A 71 30.55 4.07 32.87
CA ALA A 71 29.79 4.68 33.95
C ALA A 71 30.72 5.31 35.00
N HIS A 72 30.35 6.48 35.48
CA HIS A 72 31.00 7.16 36.58
C HIS A 72 29.97 7.46 37.65
N ASN A 73 30.18 6.92 38.84
CA ASN A 73 29.29 7.08 39.97
C ASN A 73 30.01 7.79 41.10
N GLU A 74 29.48 8.88 41.59
CA GLU A 74 30.00 9.62 42.74
C GLU A 74 28.91 9.80 43.79
N THR A 75 29.23 9.50 45.05
CA THR A 75 28.32 9.76 46.17
C THR A 75 29.00 10.73 47.16
N LYS A 76 28.19 11.59 47.80
CA LYS A 76 28.63 12.50 48.86
C LYS A 76 28.46 11.89 50.24
N GLU A 77 28.07 10.62 50.32
CA GLU A 77 27.99 9.92 51.59
C GLU A 77 29.34 9.84 52.28
N LYS A 78 29.35 9.96 53.60
CA LYS A 78 30.57 9.86 54.42
C LYS A 78 30.61 8.51 55.12
N ALA A 79 31.78 7.91 55.16
CA ALA A 79 32.01 6.72 55.96
C ALA A 79 31.79 7.07 57.46
N ILE A 80 30.96 6.31 58.14
CA ILE A 80 30.63 6.50 59.55
C ILE A 80 31.53 5.68 60.42
N ILE A 81 31.96 4.50 59.97
CA ILE A 81 32.82 3.57 60.69
C ILE A 81 33.99 3.11 59.84
N GLN A 82 35.12 2.85 60.46
CA GLN A 82 36.40 2.52 59.79
C GLN A 82 36.35 1.24 58.97
N PHE A 83 35.51 0.28 59.34
CA PHE A 83 35.40 -1.02 58.66
C PHE A 83 34.30 -1.06 57.58
N ALA A 84 33.58 0.04 57.36
CA ALA A 84 32.62 0.15 56.28
C ALA A 84 32.92 1.39 55.42
N PRO A 85 33.94 1.30 54.53
CA PRO A 85 34.31 2.43 53.70
C PRO A 85 33.17 2.74 52.68
N VAL A 86 33.04 4.02 52.34
CA VAL A 86 32.21 4.45 51.23
C VAL A 86 33.08 4.45 49.97
N TRP A 87 32.64 3.70 48.98
CA TRP A 87 33.32 3.60 47.70
C TRP A 87 32.85 4.71 46.77
N SER A 88 33.64 5.75 46.60
CA SER A 88 33.38 6.90 45.76
C SER A 88 34.65 7.68 45.44
N PRO A 89 34.86 8.10 44.17
CA PRO A 89 34.11 7.74 42.97
C PRO A 89 34.33 6.28 42.52
N GLN A 90 33.38 5.79 41.77
CA GLN A 90 33.45 4.51 41.09
C GLN A 90 33.38 4.72 39.58
N GLN A 91 34.31 4.19 38.82
CA GLN A 91 34.34 4.21 37.36
C GLN A 91 34.28 2.78 36.86
N ASN A 92 33.33 2.51 35.97
CA ASN A 92 33.17 1.20 35.35
C ASN A 92 33.19 1.38 33.83
N THR A 93 34.02 0.59 33.15
CA THR A 93 34.07 0.55 31.70
C THR A 93 34.06 -0.89 31.26
N GLN A 94 33.18 -1.22 30.32
CA GLN A 94 33.14 -2.54 29.71
C GLN A 94 32.93 -2.47 28.21
N LEU A 95 33.53 -3.41 27.48
CA LEU A 95 33.39 -3.62 26.06
C LEU A 95 33.22 -5.11 25.80
N GLY A 96 32.24 -5.47 25.03
CA GLY A 96 31.94 -6.89 24.80
C GLY A 96 31.12 -7.17 23.56
N VAL A 97 30.97 -8.45 23.29
CA VAL A 97 30.13 -8.98 22.24
C VAL A 97 29.07 -9.88 22.88
N ARG A 98 27.85 -9.76 22.46
CA ARG A 98 26.75 -10.67 22.84
C ARG A 98 26.07 -11.21 21.62
N GLN A 99 25.56 -12.43 21.69
CA GLN A 99 24.80 -13.07 20.62
C GLN A 99 23.72 -13.98 21.20
N ALA A 100 22.50 -13.84 20.68
CA ALA A 100 21.44 -14.82 20.88
C ALA A 100 21.43 -15.82 19.71
N PHE A 101 21.06 -17.05 19.99
CA PHE A 101 20.96 -18.13 19.01
C PHE A 101 19.52 -18.66 18.94
N ARG A 102 19.11 -19.14 17.77
CA ARG A 102 17.74 -19.66 17.52
C ARG A 102 17.38 -20.92 18.31
N GLY A 103 18.18 -21.30 19.28
CA GLY A 103 17.95 -22.49 20.12
C GLY A 103 17.58 -22.17 21.56
N GLY A 104 17.27 -20.92 21.90
CA GLY A 104 17.08 -20.48 23.28
C GLY A 104 18.38 -20.34 24.06
N LEU A 105 19.50 -20.23 23.36
CA LEU A 105 20.83 -20.02 23.90
C LEU A 105 21.25 -18.56 23.64
N SER A 106 21.88 -17.92 24.63
CA SER A 106 22.61 -16.67 24.41
C SER A 106 23.97 -16.74 25.09
N ALA A 107 24.95 -16.16 24.42
CA ALA A 107 26.31 -16.06 24.93
C ALA A 107 26.80 -14.61 24.89
N SER A 108 27.60 -14.21 25.86
CA SER A 108 28.30 -12.93 25.85
C SER A 108 29.73 -13.08 26.34
N ALA A 109 30.61 -12.28 25.76
CA ALA A 109 32.00 -12.15 26.22
C ALA A 109 32.31 -10.66 26.35
N ALA A 110 32.81 -10.25 27.51
CA ALA A 110 33.13 -8.86 27.77
C ALA A 110 34.46 -8.72 28.53
N PHE A 111 35.24 -7.72 28.16
CA PHE A 111 36.32 -7.19 28.93
C PHE A 111 35.82 -5.96 29.69
N GLY A 112 36.09 -5.90 30.98
CA GLY A 112 35.67 -4.77 31.81
C GLY A 112 36.77 -4.35 32.78
N THR A 113 36.79 -3.05 33.07
CA THR A 113 37.61 -2.45 34.13
C THR A 113 36.72 -1.69 35.09
N ASP A 114 37.00 -1.88 36.37
CA ASP A 114 36.33 -1.14 37.46
C ASP A 114 37.40 -0.49 38.32
N GLN A 115 37.25 0.80 38.59
CA GLN A 115 38.10 1.51 39.54
C GLN A 115 37.21 2.20 40.55
N ARG A 116 37.56 2.01 41.83
CA ARG A 116 36.85 2.61 42.94
C ARG A 116 37.80 3.09 44.00
N SER A 117 37.47 4.20 44.63
CA SER A 117 38.23 4.76 45.76
C SER A 117 37.46 4.62 47.06
N ALA A 118 38.12 4.19 48.10
CA ALA A 118 37.51 4.07 49.42
C ALA A 118 37.85 5.29 50.27
N SER A 119 36.81 5.86 50.87
CA SER A 119 36.95 6.89 51.90
C SER A 119 36.71 6.27 53.28
N THR A 120 37.66 6.46 54.21
CA THR A 120 37.52 6.05 55.59
C THR A 120 37.47 7.28 56.50
N PRO A 121 36.95 7.20 57.76
CA PRO A 121 36.93 8.31 58.69
C PRO A 121 38.29 8.96 58.98
N ASN A 122 39.39 8.21 58.81
CA ASN A 122 40.76 8.69 59.02
C ASN A 122 41.39 9.32 57.78
N GLY A 123 40.63 9.55 56.70
CA GLY A 123 41.09 10.19 55.46
C GLY A 123 42.06 9.35 54.61
N ARG A 124 42.19 8.05 54.85
CA ARG A 124 42.97 7.13 54.00
C ARG A 124 42.16 6.84 52.73
N PHE A 125 42.75 7.14 51.57
CA PHE A 125 42.19 6.76 50.28
C PHE A 125 42.86 5.47 49.81
N GLU A 126 42.07 4.44 49.65
CA GLU A 126 42.49 3.23 48.97
C GLU A 126 41.84 3.20 47.60
N ARG A 127 42.67 3.12 46.56
CA ARG A 127 42.18 2.95 45.21
C ARG A 127 42.30 1.47 44.85
N ILE A 128 41.21 0.89 44.38
CA ILE A 128 41.17 -0.48 43.87
C ILE A 128 40.77 -0.44 42.42
N SER A 129 41.60 -1.04 41.57
CA SER A 129 41.28 -1.28 40.17
C SER A 129 41.14 -2.76 39.92
N THR A 130 40.14 -3.10 39.11
CA THR A 130 39.86 -4.48 38.70
C THR A 130 39.78 -4.54 37.20
N SER A 131 40.50 -5.45 36.58
CA SER A 131 40.39 -5.80 35.16
C SER A 131 39.85 -7.22 35.06
N SER A 132 38.86 -7.44 34.22
CA SER A 132 38.24 -8.77 34.13
C SER A 132 37.79 -9.11 32.71
N ILE A 133 37.92 -10.36 32.32
CA ILE A 133 37.22 -10.95 31.20
C ILE A 133 36.10 -11.82 31.76
N ARG A 134 34.92 -11.65 31.22
CA ARG A 134 33.74 -12.39 31.59
C ARG A 134 33.13 -13.03 30.35
N VAL A 135 32.84 -14.32 30.45
CA VAL A 135 32.06 -15.06 29.45
C VAL A 135 30.81 -15.60 30.14
N ASP A 136 29.65 -15.19 29.67
CA ASP A 136 28.36 -15.66 30.19
C ASP A 136 27.64 -16.49 29.16
N LEU A 137 26.97 -17.53 29.60
CA LEU A 137 26.10 -18.40 28.84
C LEU A 137 24.74 -18.44 29.52
N GLN A 138 23.68 -18.21 28.76
CA GLN A 138 22.33 -18.36 29.23
C GLN A 138 21.60 -19.33 28.33
N VAL A 139 20.97 -20.34 28.92
CA VAL A 139 20.18 -21.35 28.22
C VAL A 139 18.75 -21.30 28.75
N ASP A 140 17.80 -21.11 27.85
CA ASP A 140 16.38 -21.19 28.18
C ASP A 140 15.97 -22.67 28.29
N LEU A 141 15.55 -23.09 29.47
CA LEU A 141 15.22 -24.49 29.78
C LEU A 141 13.75 -24.82 29.61
N TRP A 142 12.88 -23.82 29.38
CA TRP A 142 11.45 -24.05 29.28
C TRP A 142 10.79 -23.24 28.17
N ARG A 143 10.79 -21.92 28.28
CA ARG A 143 10.06 -21.03 27.37
C ARG A 143 10.54 -21.13 25.92
N ASP A 144 11.84 -21.09 25.71
CA ASP A 144 12.45 -21.18 24.39
C ASP A 144 13.35 -22.43 24.23
N LEU A 145 13.02 -23.50 24.95
CA LEU A 145 13.76 -24.77 24.86
C LEU A 145 13.78 -25.26 23.41
N PHE A 146 14.99 -25.54 22.90
CA PHE A 146 15.26 -25.90 21.49
C PHE A 146 14.75 -24.88 20.46
N GLY A 147 14.54 -23.63 20.87
CA GLY A 147 14.13 -22.53 19.99
C GLY A 147 12.65 -22.53 19.67
N ARG A 148 11.78 -23.05 20.55
CA ARG A 148 10.33 -23.07 20.35
C ARG A 148 9.79 -21.68 20.07
N LEU A 149 10.18 -20.68 20.88
CA LEU A 149 9.75 -19.27 20.75
C LEU A 149 10.46 -18.60 19.57
N SER A 150 11.78 -18.71 19.50
CA SER A 150 12.61 -18.07 18.48
C SER A 150 12.25 -18.55 17.06
N LYS A 151 11.98 -19.86 16.89
CA LYS A 151 11.55 -20.44 15.61
C LYS A 151 10.14 -19.97 15.23
N ALA A 152 9.20 -19.99 16.18
CA ALA A 152 7.84 -19.54 15.92
C ALA A 152 7.79 -18.06 15.52
N GLN A 153 8.61 -17.20 16.14
CA GLN A 153 8.76 -15.81 15.79
C GLN A 153 9.32 -15.63 14.36
N SER A 154 10.40 -16.35 14.03
CA SER A 154 10.99 -16.31 12.68
C SER A 154 10.03 -16.82 11.62
N GLN A 155 9.30 -17.92 11.87
CA GLN A 155 8.33 -18.49 10.94
C GLN A 155 7.12 -17.57 10.75
N SER A 156 6.62 -16.93 11.82
CA SER A 156 5.55 -15.94 11.71
C SER A 156 5.95 -14.80 10.79
N ALA A 157 7.18 -14.26 10.97
CA ALA A 157 7.70 -13.18 10.13
C ALA A 157 7.89 -13.59 8.67
N GLU A 158 8.32 -14.83 8.41
CA GLU A 158 8.45 -15.37 7.05
C GLU A 158 7.08 -15.50 6.36
N PHE A 159 6.07 -16.00 7.07
CA PHE A 159 4.71 -16.09 6.52
C PHE A 159 4.10 -14.72 6.28
N ASP A 160 4.32 -13.76 7.19
CA ASP A 160 3.86 -12.38 7.01
C ASP A 160 4.53 -11.71 5.80
N LEU A 161 5.82 -11.97 5.53
CA LEU A 161 6.52 -11.49 4.34
C LEU A 161 5.94 -12.11 3.05
N LYS A 162 5.72 -13.42 3.01
CA LYS A 162 5.10 -14.10 1.85
C LYS A 162 3.70 -13.56 1.58
N ARG A 163 2.92 -13.30 2.64
CA ARG A 163 1.61 -12.68 2.53
C ARG A 163 1.70 -11.27 1.94
N ALA A 164 2.65 -10.45 2.42
CA ALA A 164 2.86 -9.10 1.92
C ALA A 164 3.25 -9.08 0.43
N GLU A 165 3.99 -10.09 -0.05
CA GLU A 165 4.31 -10.26 -1.48
C GLU A 165 3.05 -10.48 -2.32
N ILE A 166 2.15 -11.38 -1.90
CA ILE A 166 0.89 -11.62 -2.59
C ILE A 166 -0.01 -10.38 -2.53
N GLU A 167 -0.10 -9.74 -1.36
CA GLU A 167 -0.89 -8.51 -1.19
C GLU A 167 -0.37 -7.38 -2.10
N ARG A 168 0.95 -7.25 -2.28
CA ARG A 168 1.54 -6.32 -3.25
C ARG A 168 1.02 -6.60 -4.66
N GLU A 169 1.07 -7.85 -5.12
CA GLU A 169 0.57 -8.23 -6.46
C GLU A 169 -0.91 -7.88 -6.64
N ILE A 170 -1.74 -8.20 -5.64
CA ILE A 170 -3.17 -7.88 -5.67
C ILE A 170 -3.39 -6.37 -5.75
N GLN A 171 -2.67 -5.58 -4.94
CA GLN A 171 -2.79 -4.12 -4.92
C GLN A 171 -2.33 -3.49 -6.24
N GLN A 172 -1.23 -3.98 -6.84
CA GLN A 172 -0.75 -3.54 -8.14
C GLN A 172 -1.80 -3.80 -9.24
N LYS A 173 -2.38 -4.99 -9.27
CA LYS A 173 -3.46 -5.34 -10.22
C LYS A 173 -4.70 -4.47 -9.99
N THR A 174 -5.11 -4.28 -8.75
CA THR A 174 -6.26 -3.44 -8.39
C THR A 174 -6.06 -1.99 -8.83
N PHE A 175 -4.88 -1.43 -8.60
CA PHE A 175 -4.53 -0.07 -9.02
C PHE A 175 -4.56 0.05 -10.56
N THR A 176 -3.97 -0.90 -11.25
CA THR A 176 -3.99 -0.97 -12.72
C THR A 176 -5.40 -1.01 -13.28
N LEU A 177 -6.29 -1.85 -12.72
CA LEU A 177 -7.69 -1.92 -13.11
C LEU A 177 -8.45 -0.61 -12.81
N GLY A 178 -8.12 0.07 -11.72
CA GLY A 178 -8.66 1.39 -11.40
C GLY A 178 -8.29 2.46 -12.43
N LEU A 179 -7.05 2.45 -12.92
CA LEU A 179 -6.62 3.35 -14.01
C LEU A 179 -7.32 3.03 -15.34
N ARG A 180 -7.47 1.75 -15.67
CA ARG A 180 -8.23 1.32 -16.87
C ARG A 180 -9.69 1.75 -16.78
N ARG A 181 -10.32 1.65 -15.62
CA ARG A 181 -11.67 2.17 -15.36
C ARG A 181 -11.77 3.68 -15.61
N THR A 182 -10.80 4.45 -15.11
CA THR A 182 -10.73 5.90 -15.35
C THR A 182 -10.60 6.21 -16.84
N TYR A 183 -9.76 5.49 -17.57
CA TYR A 183 -9.63 5.62 -19.02
C TYR A 183 -10.97 5.38 -19.75
N TRP A 184 -11.64 4.26 -19.48
CA TRP A 184 -12.91 3.94 -20.12
C TRP A 184 -14.03 4.89 -19.73
N SER A 185 -14.01 5.44 -18.53
CA SER A 185 -14.91 6.53 -18.12
C SER A 185 -14.66 7.80 -18.95
N MET A 186 -13.39 8.14 -19.24
CA MET A 186 -13.06 9.26 -20.15
C MET A 186 -13.51 8.99 -21.58
N VAL A 187 -13.37 7.75 -22.06
CA VAL A 187 -13.87 7.34 -23.39
C VAL A 187 -15.39 7.50 -23.47
N ALA A 188 -16.13 6.99 -22.49
CA ALA A 188 -17.58 7.13 -22.43
C ALA A 188 -18.04 8.61 -22.38
N ASN A 189 -17.37 9.41 -21.55
CA ASN A 189 -17.62 10.86 -21.47
C ASN A 189 -17.36 11.56 -22.81
N ASN A 190 -16.31 11.19 -23.53
CA ASN A 190 -15.99 11.74 -24.84
C ASN A 190 -17.06 11.40 -25.89
N GLU A 191 -17.60 10.17 -25.86
CA GLU A 191 -18.73 9.79 -26.72
C GLU A 191 -20.01 10.60 -26.39
N GLN A 192 -20.30 10.85 -25.11
CA GLN A 192 -21.41 11.69 -24.71
C GLN A 192 -21.25 13.13 -25.23
N ILE A 193 -20.02 13.70 -25.16
CA ILE A 193 -19.73 15.03 -25.73
C ILE A 193 -20.01 15.04 -27.24
N LYS A 194 -19.54 14.02 -28.00
CA LYS A 194 -19.78 13.92 -29.43
C LYS A 194 -21.27 13.87 -29.79
N VAL A 195 -22.07 13.13 -29.00
CA VAL A 195 -23.53 13.07 -29.19
C VAL A 195 -24.13 14.45 -29.02
N TYR A 196 -23.77 15.21 -27.98
CA TYR A 196 -24.28 16.56 -27.78
C TYR A 196 -23.81 17.56 -28.83
N GLU A 197 -22.56 17.45 -29.30
CA GLU A 197 -22.05 18.29 -30.40
C GLU A 197 -22.80 18.07 -31.69
N GLY A 198 -23.06 16.81 -32.04
CA GLY A 198 -23.88 16.47 -33.20
C GLY A 198 -25.30 17.05 -33.13
N LEU A 199 -25.97 16.91 -31.98
CA LEU A 199 -27.31 17.42 -31.77
C LEU A 199 -27.37 18.95 -31.71
N LYS A 200 -26.37 19.60 -31.11
CA LYS A 200 -26.24 21.06 -31.14
C LYS A 200 -26.13 21.58 -32.57
N LYS A 201 -25.32 20.91 -33.41
CA LYS A 201 -25.21 21.27 -34.84
C LYS A 201 -26.56 21.20 -35.55
N ILE A 202 -27.31 20.11 -35.35
CA ILE A 202 -28.66 19.94 -35.92
C ILE A 202 -29.59 21.05 -35.42
N ALA A 203 -29.59 21.36 -34.11
CA ALA A 203 -30.43 22.40 -33.53
C ALA A 203 -30.10 23.80 -34.09
N LEU A 204 -28.81 24.09 -34.32
CA LEU A 204 -28.40 25.35 -34.98
C LEU A 204 -28.88 25.46 -36.42
N GLU A 205 -28.81 24.37 -37.20
CA GLU A 205 -29.34 24.34 -38.58
C GLU A 205 -30.83 24.58 -38.57
N GLN A 206 -31.57 23.95 -37.66
CA GLN A 206 -33.01 24.13 -37.51
C GLN A 206 -33.41 25.54 -37.07
N LEU A 207 -32.64 26.14 -36.15
CA LEU A 207 -32.81 27.53 -35.74
C LEU A 207 -32.62 28.49 -36.92
N ALA A 208 -31.58 28.27 -37.74
CA ALA A 208 -31.34 29.09 -38.92
C ALA A 208 -32.50 29.01 -39.93
N ASP A 209 -33.05 27.80 -40.14
CA ASP A 209 -34.20 27.60 -41.01
C ASP A 209 -35.51 28.22 -40.44
N ALA A 210 -35.75 28.12 -39.14
CA ALA A 210 -36.85 28.76 -38.46
C ALA A 210 -36.81 30.31 -38.62
N ARG A 211 -35.63 30.90 -38.45
CA ARG A 211 -35.41 32.33 -38.62
C ARG A 211 -35.66 32.78 -40.07
N LYS A 212 -35.27 32.00 -41.09
CA LYS A 212 -35.56 32.26 -42.49
C LYS A 212 -37.08 32.19 -42.76
N ARG A 213 -37.77 31.17 -42.24
CA ARG A 213 -39.24 31.04 -42.40
C ARG A 213 -40.00 32.15 -41.67
N ARG A 214 -39.51 32.60 -40.51
CA ARG A 214 -40.08 33.78 -39.84
C ARG A 214 -39.90 35.04 -40.67
N ALA A 215 -38.74 35.28 -41.24
CA ALA A 215 -38.50 36.44 -42.14
C ALA A 215 -39.40 36.41 -43.37
N ALA A 216 -39.79 35.22 -43.84
CA ALA A 216 -40.77 35.02 -44.94
C ALA A 216 -42.24 35.04 -44.48
N GLY A 217 -42.53 35.27 -43.18
CA GLY A 217 -43.88 35.31 -42.64
C GLY A 217 -44.59 33.93 -42.55
N VAL A 218 -43.84 32.83 -42.65
CA VAL A 218 -44.36 31.45 -42.65
C VAL A 218 -44.46 30.84 -41.26
N THR A 219 -43.69 31.39 -40.29
CA THR A 219 -43.69 30.88 -38.90
C THR A 219 -43.71 32.06 -37.89
N ASP A 220 -44.06 31.77 -36.63
CA ASP A 220 -44.13 32.73 -35.54
C ASP A 220 -42.84 32.82 -34.69
N ASP A 221 -42.80 33.79 -33.77
CA ASP A 221 -41.71 33.98 -32.83
C ASP A 221 -41.58 32.82 -31.84
N GLY A 222 -42.68 32.11 -31.55
CA GLY A 222 -42.67 30.97 -30.64
C GLY A 222 -41.92 29.78 -31.18
N GLU A 223 -41.97 29.51 -32.49
CA GLU A 223 -41.16 28.47 -33.12
C GLU A 223 -39.65 28.79 -33.04
N VAL A 224 -39.28 30.04 -33.32
CA VAL A 224 -37.85 30.48 -33.20
C VAL A 224 -37.36 30.35 -31.77
N ALA A 225 -38.14 30.81 -30.79
CA ALA A 225 -37.80 30.73 -29.38
C ALA A 225 -37.62 29.28 -28.90
N ARG A 226 -38.40 28.31 -29.41
CA ARG A 226 -38.22 26.88 -29.09
C ARG A 226 -36.88 26.34 -29.58
N TYR A 227 -36.47 26.65 -30.80
CA TYR A 227 -35.16 26.24 -31.31
C TYR A 227 -34.00 26.96 -30.58
N GLU A 228 -34.17 28.21 -30.17
CA GLU A 228 -33.19 28.92 -29.34
C GLU A 228 -33.05 28.24 -28.00
N ALA A 229 -34.15 27.86 -27.34
CA ALA A 229 -34.11 27.11 -26.08
C ALA A 229 -33.45 25.74 -26.24
N GLN A 230 -33.74 25.04 -27.37
CA GLN A 230 -33.12 23.75 -27.67
C GLN A 230 -31.58 23.88 -27.84
N VAL A 231 -31.12 24.88 -28.63
CA VAL A 231 -29.66 25.14 -28.79
C VAL A 231 -29.02 25.41 -27.43
N ALA A 232 -29.65 26.26 -26.60
CA ALA A 232 -29.12 26.58 -25.26
C ALA A 232 -29.07 25.33 -24.37
N SER A 233 -30.12 24.50 -24.39
CA SER A 233 -30.14 23.22 -23.63
C SER A 233 -29.06 22.26 -24.06
N ARG A 234 -28.85 22.09 -25.39
CA ARG A 234 -27.75 21.20 -25.90
C ARG A 234 -26.37 21.72 -25.54
N GLU A 235 -26.18 23.05 -25.59
CA GLU A 235 -24.90 23.67 -25.17
C GLU A 235 -24.68 23.52 -23.67
N GLY A 236 -25.70 23.74 -22.84
CA GLY A 236 -25.61 23.53 -21.41
C GLY A 236 -25.18 22.08 -21.05
N SER A 237 -25.79 21.09 -21.70
CA SER A 237 -25.43 19.70 -21.51
C SER A 237 -24.03 19.39 -22.01
N ARG A 238 -23.62 19.91 -23.17
CA ARG A 238 -22.26 19.76 -23.69
C ARG A 238 -21.20 20.30 -22.71
N LEU A 239 -21.46 21.52 -22.18
CA LEU A 239 -20.57 22.15 -21.21
C LEU A 239 -20.48 21.34 -19.90
N TYR A 240 -21.61 20.73 -19.47
CA TYR A 240 -21.61 19.83 -18.32
C TYR A 240 -20.68 18.61 -18.54
N TYR A 241 -20.75 17.96 -19.69
CA TYR A 241 -19.88 16.82 -19.98
C TYR A 241 -18.40 17.23 -20.21
N LEU A 242 -18.14 18.44 -20.71
CA LEU A 242 -16.80 19.00 -20.73
C LEU A 242 -16.25 19.22 -19.31
N TYR A 243 -17.09 19.72 -18.40
CA TYR A 243 -16.74 19.84 -16.99
C TYR A 243 -16.42 18.46 -16.37
N GLN A 244 -17.23 17.44 -16.65
CA GLN A 244 -16.95 16.07 -16.20
C GLN A 244 -15.63 15.55 -16.77
N ARG A 245 -15.31 15.85 -18.02
CA ARG A 245 -14.00 15.51 -18.62
C ARG A 245 -12.84 16.12 -17.85
N GLU A 246 -12.96 17.38 -17.46
CA GLU A 246 -11.91 18.05 -16.68
C GLU A 246 -11.75 17.42 -15.27
N LEU A 247 -12.84 16.98 -14.66
CA LEU A 247 -12.76 16.24 -13.39
C LEU A 247 -12.04 14.89 -13.54
N LEU A 248 -12.39 14.11 -14.57
CA LEU A 248 -11.72 12.84 -14.87
C LEU A 248 -10.24 13.07 -15.21
N MET A 249 -9.92 14.11 -15.98
CA MET A 249 -8.55 14.51 -16.30
C MET A 249 -7.77 14.90 -15.04
N LYS A 250 -8.38 15.68 -14.15
CA LYS A 250 -7.77 16.03 -12.85
C LYS A 250 -7.48 14.76 -12.04
N GLN A 251 -8.44 13.82 -11.96
CA GLN A 251 -8.24 12.56 -11.26
C GLN A 251 -7.08 11.76 -11.86
N LEU A 252 -7.01 11.65 -13.19
CA LEU A 252 -5.93 10.96 -13.87
C LEU A 252 -4.57 11.61 -13.63
N LYS A 253 -4.49 12.95 -13.67
CA LYS A 253 -3.25 13.72 -13.40
C LYS A 253 -2.78 13.61 -11.95
N VAL A 254 -3.69 13.39 -10.99
CA VAL A 254 -3.33 13.09 -9.60
C VAL A 254 -2.73 11.70 -9.48
N LEU A 255 -3.29 10.71 -10.18
CA LEU A 255 -2.80 9.34 -10.18
C LEU A 255 -1.50 9.17 -10.97
N LEU A 256 -1.31 9.97 -12.04
CA LEU A 256 -0.16 9.95 -12.92
C LEU A 256 0.43 11.37 -13.08
N PRO A 257 1.30 11.82 -12.16
CA PRO A 257 1.83 13.20 -12.13
C PRO A 257 2.59 13.62 -13.41
N GLU A 258 3.17 12.68 -14.15
CA GLU A 258 3.82 13.00 -15.43
C GLU A 258 2.90 13.63 -16.46
N LEU A 259 1.59 13.45 -16.32
CA LEU A 259 0.58 14.04 -17.19
C LEU A 259 0.26 15.50 -16.82
N GLN A 260 0.75 16.01 -15.69
CA GLN A 260 0.43 17.37 -15.23
C GLN A 260 0.90 18.46 -16.21
N SER A 261 2.10 18.27 -16.77
CA SER A 261 2.72 19.20 -17.71
C SER A 261 2.34 18.97 -19.18
N LYS A 262 1.58 17.88 -19.47
CA LYS A 262 1.26 17.48 -20.84
C LYS A 262 -0.18 17.86 -21.17
N GLU A 263 -0.40 18.27 -22.43
CA GLU A 263 -1.75 18.29 -23.00
C GLU A 263 -2.13 16.89 -23.39
N VAL A 264 -3.21 16.36 -22.80
CA VAL A 264 -3.64 14.95 -22.97
C VAL A 264 -4.83 14.89 -23.91
N ALA A 265 -4.70 14.13 -24.98
CA ALA A 265 -5.76 13.82 -25.92
C ALA A 265 -6.03 12.31 -25.94
N LEU A 266 -7.30 11.90 -26.05
CA LEU A 266 -7.64 10.50 -26.25
C LEU A 266 -7.22 10.06 -27.64
N ALA A 267 -6.42 8.96 -27.72
CA ALA A 267 -6.15 8.28 -28.96
C ALA A 267 -7.43 7.61 -29.50
N PRO A 268 -7.46 7.21 -30.79
CA PRO A 268 -8.58 6.43 -31.33
C PRO A 268 -8.85 5.15 -30.52
N TYR A 269 -10.09 4.90 -30.19
CA TYR A 269 -10.56 3.78 -29.39
C TYR A 269 -11.73 3.05 -30.07
N ASP A 270 -11.94 1.78 -29.69
CA ASP A 270 -12.97 0.90 -30.27
C ASP A 270 -13.81 0.27 -29.13
N ILE A 271 -14.92 0.93 -28.76
CA ILE A 271 -15.85 0.42 -27.75
C ILE A 271 -16.47 -0.92 -28.15
N PRO A 272 -16.98 -1.12 -29.38
CA PRO A 272 -17.51 -2.41 -29.83
C PRO A 272 -16.52 -3.55 -29.63
N LYS A 273 -15.26 -3.38 -29.99
CA LYS A 273 -14.21 -4.39 -29.79
C LYS A 273 -13.98 -4.69 -28.33
N MET A 274 -13.95 -3.65 -27.48
CA MET A 274 -13.82 -3.81 -26.04
C MET A 274 -14.98 -4.63 -25.47
N ILE A 275 -16.23 -4.33 -25.83
CA ILE A 275 -17.41 -5.08 -25.39
C ILE A 275 -17.34 -6.54 -25.84
N GLN A 276 -16.91 -6.81 -27.08
CA GLN A 276 -16.73 -8.18 -27.56
C GLN A 276 -15.68 -8.94 -26.73
N THR A 277 -14.58 -8.30 -26.35
CA THR A 277 -13.55 -8.90 -25.50
C THR A 277 -14.10 -9.22 -24.10
N VAL A 278 -14.90 -8.31 -23.50
CA VAL A 278 -15.57 -8.55 -22.22
C VAL A 278 -16.53 -9.75 -22.32
N LEU A 279 -17.37 -9.80 -23.36
CA LEU A 279 -18.31 -10.89 -23.55
C LEU A 279 -17.62 -12.24 -23.78
N ALA A 280 -16.52 -12.29 -24.53
CA ALA A 280 -15.73 -13.49 -24.71
C ALA A 280 -15.10 -13.96 -23.39
N CYS A 281 -14.56 -13.04 -22.60
CA CYS A 281 -14.05 -13.34 -21.27
C CYS A 281 -15.14 -13.91 -20.36
N THR A 282 -16.31 -13.28 -20.34
CA THR A 282 -17.45 -13.75 -19.52
C THR A 282 -17.94 -15.13 -19.96
N ALA A 283 -17.97 -15.42 -21.27
CA ALA A 283 -18.31 -16.75 -21.76
C ALA A 283 -17.31 -17.82 -21.28
N THR A 284 -16.01 -17.50 -21.25
CA THR A 284 -14.98 -18.38 -20.70
C THR A 284 -15.19 -18.64 -19.21
N ILE A 285 -15.51 -17.58 -18.43
CA ILE A 285 -15.81 -17.70 -17.00
C ILE A 285 -17.09 -18.54 -16.77
N ALA A 286 -18.13 -18.28 -17.58
CA ALA A 286 -19.43 -18.98 -17.45
C ALA A 286 -19.34 -20.47 -17.82
N SER A 287 -18.36 -20.89 -18.61
CA SER A 287 -18.15 -22.30 -18.95
C SER A 287 -17.60 -23.13 -17.78
N GLN A 288 -17.15 -22.49 -16.71
CA GLN A 288 -16.66 -23.17 -15.51
C GLN A 288 -17.85 -23.60 -14.64
N SER A 289 -17.89 -24.85 -14.28
CA SER A 289 -19.00 -25.45 -13.53
C SER A 289 -18.98 -25.13 -12.03
N SER A 290 -17.86 -24.64 -11.51
CA SER A 290 -17.65 -24.27 -10.11
C SER A 290 -17.04 -22.89 -9.97
N VAL A 291 -17.16 -22.29 -8.79
CA VAL A 291 -16.45 -21.02 -8.47
C VAL A 291 -14.95 -21.28 -8.57
N PRO A 292 -14.23 -20.56 -9.46
CA PRO A 292 -12.81 -20.79 -9.69
C PRO A 292 -11.97 -20.12 -8.60
N MET A 293 -11.97 -20.68 -7.39
CA MET A 293 -11.21 -20.15 -6.24
C MET A 293 -9.71 -20.06 -6.54
N GLU A 294 -9.19 -20.94 -7.39
CA GLU A 294 -7.80 -20.94 -7.87
C GLU A 294 -7.38 -19.67 -8.60
N PHE A 295 -8.34 -18.92 -9.17
CA PHE A 295 -8.07 -17.63 -9.81
C PHE A 295 -8.09 -16.46 -8.83
N THR A 296 -8.38 -16.74 -7.57
CA THR A 296 -8.23 -15.79 -6.48
C THR A 296 -6.96 -16.14 -5.72
N LYS A 297 -6.23 -15.19 -5.22
CA LYS A 297 -5.14 -15.46 -4.26
C LYS A 297 -5.67 -15.73 -2.85
N PHE A 298 -6.98 -15.97 -2.71
CA PHE A 298 -7.65 -16.06 -1.41
C PHE A 298 -7.19 -17.28 -0.59
N ASP A 299 -7.13 -18.46 -1.22
CA ASP A 299 -6.73 -19.68 -0.53
C ASP A 299 -5.28 -19.61 -0.07
N GLU A 300 -4.39 -19.05 -0.91
CA GLU A 300 -2.98 -18.88 -0.60
C GLU A 300 -2.78 -17.90 0.57
N VAL A 301 -3.41 -16.72 0.51
CA VAL A 301 -3.38 -15.72 1.60
C VAL A 301 -3.98 -16.29 2.89
N THR A 302 -5.10 -17.00 2.79
CA THR A 302 -5.77 -17.62 3.94
C THR A 302 -4.92 -18.71 4.57
N ALA A 303 -4.24 -19.54 3.77
CA ALA A 303 -3.31 -20.56 4.26
C ALA A 303 -2.14 -19.92 5.03
N LEU A 304 -1.53 -18.87 4.49
CA LEU A 304 -0.45 -18.12 5.17
C LEU A 304 -0.94 -17.49 6.48
N LEU A 305 -2.11 -16.86 6.48
CA LEU A 305 -2.70 -16.27 7.69
C LEU A 305 -2.98 -17.33 8.76
N ARG A 306 -3.47 -18.50 8.40
CA ARG A 306 -3.65 -19.64 9.34
C ARG A 306 -2.33 -20.13 9.90
N GLN A 307 -1.27 -20.17 9.08
CA GLN A 307 0.07 -20.54 9.55
C GLN A 307 0.61 -19.48 10.51
N THR A 308 0.55 -18.20 10.15
CA THR A 308 0.92 -17.09 11.04
C THR A 308 0.16 -17.14 12.37
N GLN A 309 -1.15 -17.38 12.33
CA GLN A 309 -1.98 -17.47 13.55
C GLN A 309 -1.57 -18.65 14.45
N ARG A 310 -1.23 -19.79 13.86
CA ARG A 310 -0.71 -20.93 14.62
C ARG A 310 0.60 -20.59 15.32
N GLU A 311 1.52 -19.92 14.64
CA GLU A 311 2.80 -19.52 15.25
C GLU A 311 2.58 -18.45 16.34
N ARG A 312 1.70 -17.49 16.14
CA ARG A 312 1.32 -16.49 17.15
C ARG A 312 0.68 -17.14 18.39
N THR A 313 -0.15 -18.16 18.22
CA THR A 313 -0.71 -18.92 19.35
C THR A 313 0.39 -19.65 20.14
N LYS A 314 1.37 -20.26 19.47
CA LYS A 314 2.54 -20.84 20.13
C LYS A 314 3.36 -19.81 20.90
N LEU A 315 3.57 -18.61 20.30
CA LEU A 315 4.23 -17.50 20.96
C LEU A 315 3.48 -17.05 22.21
N ALA A 316 2.16 -16.83 22.09
CA ALA A 316 1.31 -16.40 23.21
C ALA A 316 1.32 -17.41 24.36
N SER A 317 1.17 -18.71 24.05
CA SER A 317 1.24 -19.77 25.06
C SER A 317 2.62 -19.85 25.73
N ALA A 318 3.70 -19.68 24.96
CA ALA A 318 5.06 -19.67 25.51
C ALA A 318 5.32 -18.47 26.44
N TYR A 319 4.76 -17.29 26.13
CA TYR A 319 4.87 -16.11 27.01
C TYR A 319 4.05 -16.24 28.29
N ASP A 320 2.98 -17.01 28.30
CA ASP A 320 2.16 -17.28 29.49
C ASP A 320 2.73 -18.45 30.32
N ASP A 321 3.74 -19.16 29.83
CA ASP A 321 4.44 -20.24 30.51
C ASP A 321 5.55 -19.71 31.46
N VAL A 322 6.09 -20.63 32.28
CA VAL A 322 7.23 -20.40 33.15
C VAL A 322 8.45 -19.99 32.35
N ASP A 323 9.20 -18.99 32.81
CA ASP A 323 10.51 -18.64 32.33
C ASP A 323 11.57 -19.24 33.24
N LEU A 324 12.15 -20.36 32.82
CA LEU A 324 13.23 -21.05 33.53
C LEU A 324 14.50 -21.00 32.67
N LYS A 325 15.55 -20.38 33.21
CA LYS A 325 16.82 -20.21 32.53
C LYS A 325 17.98 -20.71 33.39
N PHE A 326 18.87 -21.43 32.78
CA PHE A 326 20.20 -21.64 33.33
C PHE A 326 21.09 -20.47 32.93
N VAL A 327 21.82 -19.95 33.90
CA VAL A 327 22.83 -18.89 33.69
C VAL A 327 24.15 -19.38 34.23
N GLY A 328 25.14 -19.52 33.38
CA GLY A 328 26.48 -19.90 33.74
C GLY A 328 27.49 -18.86 33.27
N GLY A 329 28.56 -18.69 34.01
CA GLY A 329 29.60 -17.75 33.58
C GLY A 329 30.96 -18.11 34.13
N VAL A 330 31.99 -17.73 33.39
CA VAL A 330 33.37 -17.77 33.78
C VAL A 330 33.90 -16.35 33.80
N ARG A 331 34.58 -16.01 34.85
CA ARG A 331 35.23 -14.69 35.01
C ARG A 331 36.66 -14.86 35.47
N THR A 332 37.60 -14.27 34.72
CA THR A 332 38.96 -14.11 35.15
C THR A 332 39.20 -12.68 35.60
N THR A 333 39.88 -12.47 36.70
CA THR A 333 39.96 -11.14 37.33
C THR A 333 41.39 -10.86 37.77
N GLY A 334 41.90 -9.66 37.42
CA GLY A 334 43.13 -9.08 38.01
C GLY A 334 42.73 -7.91 38.90
N VAL A 335 43.38 -7.77 40.03
CA VAL A 335 43.09 -6.73 41.03
C VAL A 335 44.39 -6.04 41.44
N ALA A 336 44.40 -4.72 41.45
CA ALA A 336 45.46 -3.91 42.01
C ALA A 336 44.89 -2.96 43.06
N SER A 337 45.53 -2.87 44.17
CA SER A 337 45.16 -2.03 45.29
C SER A 337 46.28 -1.11 45.69
N GLU A 338 46.05 0.15 45.90
CA GLU A 338 46.96 1.09 46.50
C GLU A 338 47.10 0.75 47.99
N GLY A 339 48.32 0.42 48.45
CA GLY A 339 48.56 0.12 49.87
C GLY A 339 48.75 -1.36 50.20
N ASP A 340 48.88 -2.24 49.20
CA ASP A 340 49.44 -3.58 49.45
C ASP A 340 50.89 -3.43 49.87
N GLY A 341 51.26 -3.90 51.05
CA GLY A 341 52.47 -3.58 51.81
C GLY A 341 53.82 -3.83 51.11
N ASN A 342 53.83 -4.20 49.83
CA ASN A 342 55.06 -4.46 49.04
C ASN A 342 55.44 -3.31 48.10
N GLY A 343 54.67 -2.21 48.04
CA GLY A 343 55.02 -1.01 47.24
C GLY A 343 54.97 -1.14 45.71
N ASN A 344 54.55 -2.27 45.20
CA ASN A 344 54.63 -2.57 43.77
C ASN A 344 53.37 -2.22 42.97
N TYR A 345 52.26 -1.87 43.64
CA TYR A 345 50.99 -1.53 43.00
C TYR A 345 50.51 -0.13 43.37
N THR A 346 50.16 0.64 42.37
CA THR A 346 49.64 2.01 42.51
C THR A 346 48.12 2.07 42.51
N GLY A 347 47.42 0.94 42.49
CA GLY A 347 45.98 0.86 42.31
C GLY A 347 45.53 1.31 40.91
N SER A 348 46.42 1.28 39.92
CA SER A 348 46.13 1.69 38.53
C SER A 348 45.44 0.57 37.73
N TYR A 349 44.88 0.94 36.61
CA TYR A 349 44.34 -0.04 35.64
C TYR A 349 45.42 -0.94 35.05
N ASP A 350 46.62 -0.39 34.79
CA ASP A 350 47.76 -1.14 34.22
C ASP A 350 48.24 -2.21 35.18
N ASP A 351 48.28 -1.93 36.48
CA ASP A 351 48.63 -2.88 37.49
C ASP A 351 47.59 -3.99 37.62
N ALA A 352 46.29 -3.66 37.57
CA ALA A 352 45.23 -4.65 37.57
C ALA A 352 45.27 -5.53 36.31
N PHE A 353 45.62 -4.97 35.14
CA PHE A 353 45.78 -5.72 33.92
C PHE A 353 47.01 -6.64 33.95
N ARG A 354 48.17 -6.19 34.53
CA ARG A 354 49.36 -7.05 34.75
C ARG A 354 49.05 -8.19 35.71
N ASP A 355 48.32 -7.90 36.82
CA ASP A 355 47.90 -8.92 37.79
C ASP A 355 47.02 -9.97 37.11
N TRP A 356 46.09 -9.52 36.21
CA TRP A 356 45.25 -10.43 35.40
C TRP A 356 46.09 -11.34 34.49
N GLN A 357 47.19 -10.86 33.92
CA GLN A 357 48.11 -11.67 33.07
C GLN A 357 48.99 -12.65 33.87
N GLN A 358 49.32 -12.32 35.10
CA GLN A 358 50.26 -13.07 35.89
C GLN A 358 49.62 -14.06 36.86
N ASN A 359 48.39 -13.80 37.27
CA ASN A 359 47.70 -14.57 38.28
C ASN A 359 46.39 -15.17 37.74
N ASP A 360 46.21 -16.48 37.86
CA ASP A 360 44.96 -17.16 37.49
C ASP A 360 43.95 -17.04 38.63
N ARG A 361 43.11 -15.99 38.56
CA ARG A 361 41.99 -15.80 39.47
C ARG A 361 40.67 -16.03 38.71
N THR A 362 40.49 -17.29 38.34
CA THR A 362 39.28 -17.70 37.61
C THR A 362 38.16 -18.10 38.55
N GLY A 363 37.03 -17.47 38.40
CA GLY A 363 35.79 -17.78 39.11
C GLY A 363 34.71 -18.34 38.18
N PHE A 364 33.91 -19.27 38.70
CA PHE A 364 32.79 -19.86 38.02
C PHE A 364 31.49 -19.41 38.69
N SER A 365 30.48 -19.16 37.92
CA SER A 365 29.12 -18.93 38.41
C SER A 365 28.13 -19.82 37.67
N ALA A 366 27.21 -20.42 38.42
CA ALA A 366 26.10 -21.19 37.87
C ALA A 366 24.86 -20.91 38.67
N GLY A 367 23.74 -20.69 38.01
CA GLY A 367 22.49 -20.38 38.66
C GLY A 367 21.30 -20.74 37.82
N LEU A 368 20.17 -20.89 38.45
CA LEU A 368 18.87 -21.02 37.81
C LEU A 368 18.07 -19.74 38.10
N ARG A 369 17.53 -19.16 37.04
CA ARG A 369 16.62 -18.02 37.14
C ARG A 369 15.23 -18.53 36.78
N PHE A 370 14.31 -18.29 37.68
CA PHE A 370 12.93 -18.73 37.53
C PHE A 370 12.00 -17.50 37.65
N THR A 371 11.09 -17.37 36.67
CA THR A 371 10.03 -16.35 36.71
C THR A 371 8.74 -16.99 36.24
N MET A 372 7.69 -16.88 37.05
CA MET A 372 6.37 -17.41 36.74
C MET A 372 5.31 -16.33 36.96
N PRO A 373 4.43 -16.08 36.00
CA PRO A 373 3.29 -15.20 36.20
C PRO A 373 2.34 -15.83 37.25
N LEU A 374 1.99 -15.06 38.28
CA LEU A 374 1.04 -15.49 39.29
C LEU A 374 -0.37 -15.11 38.81
N GLY A 375 -1.05 -16.05 38.18
CA GLY A 375 -2.43 -15.88 37.73
C GLY A 375 -2.94 -17.16 37.09
N ARG A 376 -4.26 -17.39 37.17
CA ARG A 376 -4.91 -18.57 36.59
C ARG A 376 -5.23 -18.42 35.10
N GLU A 377 -5.31 -17.20 34.62
CA GLU A 377 -5.74 -16.93 33.23
C GLU A 377 -4.54 -16.76 32.31
N LYS A 378 -4.47 -17.61 31.31
CA LYS A 378 -3.54 -17.46 30.18
C LYS A 378 -4.11 -16.43 29.19
N THR A 379 -4.00 -15.14 29.59
CA THR A 379 -4.67 -14.02 28.91
C THR A 379 -4.24 -13.89 27.44
N ARG A 380 -2.95 -14.07 27.16
CA ARG A 380 -2.40 -13.95 25.80
C ARG A 380 -2.88 -15.11 24.93
N GLU A 381 -2.78 -16.34 25.41
CA GLU A 381 -3.26 -17.52 24.69
C GLU A 381 -4.77 -17.44 24.42
N THR A 382 -5.56 -17.00 25.41
CA THR A 382 -7.00 -16.82 25.28
C THR A 382 -7.35 -15.75 24.25
N LYS A 383 -6.61 -14.64 24.22
CA LYS A 383 -6.79 -13.57 23.23
C LYS A 383 -6.55 -14.12 21.81
N GLU A 384 -5.45 -14.82 21.59
CA GLU A 384 -5.13 -15.39 20.27
C GLU A 384 -6.18 -16.42 19.83
N LEU A 385 -6.73 -17.20 20.75
CA LEU A 385 -7.82 -18.13 20.46
C LEU A 385 -9.07 -17.42 19.95
N TYR A 386 -9.45 -16.29 20.56
CA TYR A 386 -10.59 -15.50 20.10
C TYR A 386 -10.31 -14.80 18.76
N GLU A 387 -9.09 -14.32 18.56
CA GLU A 387 -8.66 -13.76 17.27
C GLU A 387 -8.72 -14.81 16.16
N SER A 388 -8.30 -16.06 16.44
CA SER A 388 -8.42 -17.17 15.50
C SER A 388 -9.88 -17.46 15.13
N LYS A 389 -10.80 -17.52 16.11
CA LYS A 389 -12.23 -17.71 15.84
C LYS A 389 -12.83 -16.58 15.01
N ARG A 390 -12.44 -15.33 15.30
CA ARG A 390 -12.86 -14.17 14.51
C ARG A 390 -12.33 -14.23 13.09
N PHE A 391 -11.09 -14.69 12.91
CA PHE A 391 -10.48 -14.89 11.61
C PHE A 391 -11.25 -15.97 10.80
N ASP A 392 -11.55 -17.13 11.38
CA ASP A 392 -12.30 -18.19 10.69
C ASP A 392 -13.71 -17.72 10.26
N ALA A 393 -14.36 -16.88 11.07
CA ALA A 393 -15.63 -16.27 10.69
C ALA A 393 -15.50 -15.35 9.47
N LYS A 394 -14.44 -14.50 9.44
CA LYS A 394 -14.14 -13.62 8.30
C LYS A 394 -13.77 -14.41 7.03
N VAL A 395 -13.08 -15.53 7.17
CA VAL A 395 -12.77 -16.42 6.04
C VAL A 395 -14.04 -16.92 5.39
N LYS A 396 -15.00 -17.45 6.19
CA LYS A 396 -16.29 -17.93 5.69
C LYS A 396 -17.12 -16.82 5.03
N GLU A 397 -17.12 -15.62 5.61
CA GLU A 397 -17.79 -14.46 5.03
C GLU A 397 -17.20 -14.15 3.64
N ARG A 398 -15.88 -14.12 3.53
CA ARG A 398 -15.18 -13.82 2.27
C ARG A 398 -15.38 -14.93 1.22
N GLU A 399 -15.36 -16.18 1.60
CA GLU A 399 -15.69 -17.31 0.72
C GLU A 399 -17.10 -17.15 0.12
N SER A 400 -18.09 -16.81 0.96
CA SER A 400 -19.46 -16.54 0.52
C SER A 400 -19.54 -15.33 -0.43
N GLU A 401 -18.81 -14.26 -0.13
CA GLU A 401 -18.74 -13.07 -0.97
C GLU A 401 -18.15 -13.38 -2.36
N ILE A 402 -17.04 -14.12 -2.41
CA ILE A 402 -16.38 -14.54 -3.66
C ILE A 402 -17.36 -15.41 -4.48
N ALA A 403 -18.01 -16.40 -3.86
CA ALA A 403 -18.98 -17.26 -4.52
C ALA A 403 -20.16 -16.47 -5.08
N THR A 404 -20.68 -15.51 -4.30
CA THR A 404 -21.79 -14.64 -4.72
C THR A 404 -21.36 -13.74 -5.88
N THR A 405 -20.18 -13.13 -5.80
CA THR A 405 -19.64 -12.27 -6.87
C THR A 405 -19.50 -13.04 -8.17
N HIS A 406 -18.98 -14.27 -8.13
CA HIS A 406 -18.88 -15.11 -9.34
C HIS A 406 -20.22 -15.42 -9.95
N GLN A 407 -21.20 -15.86 -9.14
CA GLN A 407 -22.54 -16.21 -9.63
C GLN A 407 -23.29 -15.00 -10.20
N GLN A 408 -23.12 -13.83 -9.59
CA GLN A 408 -23.78 -12.60 -10.04
C GLN A 408 -23.15 -12.04 -11.30
N LEU A 409 -21.82 -12.07 -11.46
CA LEU A 409 -21.16 -11.51 -12.63
C LEU A 409 -21.73 -12.06 -13.93
N VAL A 410 -21.79 -13.40 -14.06
CA VAL A 410 -22.24 -14.05 -15.29
C VAL A 410 -23.67 -13.63 -15.64
N LYS A 411 -24.56 -13.58 -14.64
CA LYS A 411 -25.95 -13.15 -14.82
C LYS A 411 -26.05 -11.67 -15.20
N VAL A 412 -25.32 -10.80 -14.48
CA VAL A 412 -25.35 -9.35 -14.71
C VAL A 412 -24.82 -9.00 -16.08
N ILE A 413 -23.68 -9.57 -16.51
CA ILE A 413 -23.11 -9.28 -17.82
C ILE A 413 -24.02 -9.80 -18.94
N ALA A 414 -24.63 -10.98 -18.80
CA ALA A 414 -25.58 -11.49 -19.77
C ALA A 414 -26.79 -10.55 -19.94
N LEU A 415 -27.37 -10.10 -18.84
CA LEU A 415 -28.47 -9.13 -18.84
C LEU A 415 -28.04 -7.79 -19.47
N LEU A 416 -26.88 -7.26 -19.11
CA LEU A 416 -26.37 -6.01 -19.67
C LEU A 416 -26.10 -6.15 -21.17
N ALA A 417 -25.62 -7.31 -21.65
CA ALA A 417 -25.41 -7.57 -23.06
C ALA A 417 -26.76 -7.56 -23.85
N ASP A 418 -27.80 -8.15 -23.29
CA ASP A 418 -29.13 -8.12 -23.87
C ASP A 418 -29.74 -6.71 -23.86
N VAL A 419 -29.49 -5.94 -22.78
CA VAL A 419 -29.88 -4.52 -22.70
C VAL A 419 -29.17 -3.72 -23.81
N VAL A 420 -27.85 -3.87 -24.00
CA VAL A 420 -27.11 -3.18 -25.08
C VAL A 420 -27.67 -3.54 -26.45
N ARG A 421 -27.98 -4.83 -26.69
CA ARG A 421 -28.59 -5.26 -27.97
C ARG A 421 -29.92 -4.59 -28.20
N SER A 422 -30.82 -4.62 -27.22
CA SER A 422 -32.16 -3.98 -27.28
C SER A 422 -32.04 -2.48 -27.46
N GLN A 423 -31.13 -1.82 -26.75
CA GLN A 423 -30.89 -0.39 -26.88
C GLN A 423 -30.36 0.00 -28.25
N LYS A 424 -29.45 -0.81 -28.83
CA LYS A 424 -28.94 -0.60 -30.17
C LYS A 424 -30.06 -0.70 -31.22
N GLU A 425 -30.97 -1.68 -31.10
CA GLU A 425 -32.13 -1.84 -31.98
C GLU A 425 -33.07 -0.64 -31.81
N ASN A 426 -33.32 -0.21 -30.57
CA ASN A 426 -34.13 0.97 -30.29
C ASN A 426 -33.50 2.24 -30.87
N SER A 427 -32.21 2.46 -30.71
CA SER A 427 -31.48 3.62 -31.24
C SER A 427 -31.56 3.65 -32.78
N LEU A 428 -31.39 2.50 -33.47
CA LEU A 428 -31.56 2.41 -34.92
C LEU A 428 -32.97 2.64 -35.39
N ALA A 429 -33.97 2.23 -34.61
CA ALA A 429 -35.39 2.52 -34.89
C ALA A 429 -35.70 4.00 -34.73
N LEU A 430 -35.20 4.62 -33.68
CA LEU A 430 -35.34 6.06 -33.42
C LEU A 430 -34.61 6.92 -34.45
N GLU A 431 -33.42 6.50 -34.90
CA GLU A 431 -32.69 7.17 -35.98
C GLU A 431 -33.48 7.17 -37.26
N ARG A 432 -34.05 6.00 -37.67
CA ARG A 432 -34.93 5.90 -38.83
C ARG A 432 -36.20 6.76 -38.68
N ARG A 433 -36.85 6.75 -37.51
CA ARG A 433 -38.00 7.60 -37.19
C ARG A 433 -37.64 9.08 -37.33
N LEU A 434 -36.49 9.50 -36.73
CA LEU A 434 -36.01 10.87 -36.80
C LEU A 434 -35.77 11.32 -38.26
N ALA A 435 -35.17 10.45 -39.12
CA ALA A 435 -35.01 10.75 -40.55
C ALA A 435 -36.34 10.98 -41.29
N VAL A 436 -37.36 10.16 -40.98
CA VAL A 436 -38.70 10.32 -41.52
C VAL A 436 -39.36 11.60 -41.00
N GLN A 437 -39.26 11.89 -39.70
CA GLN A 437 -39.83 13.10 -39.09
C GLN A 437 -39.20 14.38 -39.63
N ASN A 438 -37.89 14.39 -39.84
CA ASN A 438 -37.18 15.51 -40.49
C ASN A 438 -37.70 15.78 -41.90
N ARG A 439 -38.05 14.72 -42.68
CA ARG A 439 -38.65 14.88 -44.02
C ARG A 439 -40.04 15.46 -43.92
N LYS A 440 -40.92 14.86 -43.08
CA LYS A 440 -42.29 15.34 -42.86
C LYS A 440 -42.34 16.79 -42.35
N PHE A 441 -41.38 17.16 -41.51
CA PHE A 441 -41.24 18.51 -41.00
C PHE A 441 -40.96 19.51 -42.12
N ARG A 442 -40.03 19.17 -43.05
CA ARG A 442 -39.79 20.01 -44.25
C ARG A 442 -41.01 20.14 -45.15
N GLU A 443 -41.91 19.13 -45.15
CA GLU A 443 -43.18 19.12 -45.87
C GLU A 443 -44.32 19.78 -45.07
N ALA A 444 -44.02 20.42 -43.91
CA ALA A 444 -44.97 21.02 -42.99
C ALA A 444 -46.09 20.07 -42.45
N ARG A 445 -45.77 18.76 -42.38
CA ARG A 445 -46.72 17.72 -41.92
C ARG A 445 -46.57 17.33 -40.46
N VAL A 446 -45.64 17.87 -39.77
CA VAL A 446 -45.33 17.57 -38.35
C VAL A 446 -44.96 18.86 -37.63
N SER A 447 -45.32 18.95 -36.35
CA SER A 447 -44.98 20.12 -35.55
C SER A 447 -43.49 20.12 -35.13
N VAL A 448 -42.97 21.31 -34.82
CA VAL A 448 -41.62 21.48 -34.21
C VAL A 448 -41.51 20.68 -32.93
N ASN A 449 -42.56 20.64 -32.12
CA ASN A 449 -42.58 19.94 -30.85
C ASN A 449 -42.36 18.43 -31.01
N ASP A 450 -43.07 17.81 -32.00
CA ASP A 450 -42.91 16.40 -32.28
C ASP A 450 -41.49 16.05 -32.74
N LEU A 451 -40.88 16.93 -33.56
CA LEU A 451 -39.49 16.74 -34.00
C LEU A 451 -38.51 16.82 -32.85
N ILE A 452 -38.66 17.78 -31.92
CA ILE A 452 -37.83 17.93 -30.75
C ILE A 452 -37.95 16.69 -29.83
N LEU A 453 -39.19 16.21 -29.59
CA LEU A 453 -39.44 15.00 -28.80
C LEU A 453 -38.74 13.76 -29.40
N ASP A 454 -38.76 13.60 -30.72
CA ASP A 454 -38.08 12.50 -31.39
C ASP A 454 -36.53 12.60 -31.30
N GLN A 455 -36.02 13.84 -31.38
CA GLN A 455 -34.58 14.09 -31.14
C GLN A 455 -34.18 13.77 -29.72
N ASP A 456 -34.97 14.13 -28.74
CA ASP A 456 -34.73 13.84 -27.33
C ASP A 456 -34.78 12.33 -27.03
N ALA A 457 -35.76 11.62 -27.63
CA ALA A 457 -35.83 10.17 -27.52
C ALA A 457 -34.57 9.48 -28.10
N TYR A 458 -34.11 9.93 -29.27
CA TYR A 458 -32.88 9.42 -29.89
C TYR A 458 -31.64 9.73 -29.05
N LEU A 459 -31.50 10.97 -28.53
CA LEU A 459 -30.41 11.37 -27.62
C LEU A 459 -30.38 10.48 -26.38
N ASN A 460 -31.53 10.34 -25.69
CA ASN A 460 -31.59 9.53 -24.47
C ASN A 460 -31.22 8.07 -24.74
N SER A 461 -31.69 7.50 -25.86
CA SER A 461 -31.32 6.13 -26.25
C SER A 461 -29.80 5.96 -26.46
N ASN A 462 -29.12 6.91 -27.09
CA ASN A 462 -27.67 6.87 -27.28
C ASN A 462 -26.90 7.02 -25.97
N LEU A 463 -27.31 7.97 -25.11
CA LEU A 463 -26.66 8.18 -23.81
C LEU A 463 -26.79 6.95 -22.91
N VAL A 464 -27.97 6.33 -22.84
CA VAL A 464 -28.19 5.10 -22.07
C VAL A 464 -27.37 3.95 -22.65
N THR A 465 -27.21 3.87 -23.96
CA THR A 465 -26.35 2.85 -24.61
C THR A 465 -24.89 3.01 -24.18
N ILE A 466 -24.34 4.23 -24.26
CA ILE A 466 -22.96 4.53 -23.83
C ILE A 466 -22.77 4.17 -22.34
N GLN A 467 -23.73 4.54 -21.49
CA GLN A 467 -23.65 4.26 -20.07
C GLN A 467 -23.69 2.75 -19.77
N THR A 468 -24.59 1.99 -20.44
CA THR A 468 -24.66 0.53 -20.28
C THR A 468 -23.39 -0.16 -20.78
N GLN A 469 -22.79 0.34 -21.87
CA GLN A 469 -21.49 -0.17 -22.33
C GLN A 469 -20.38 0.04 -21.32
N LEU A 470 -20.32 1.23 -20.68
CA LEU A 470 -19.39 1.51 -19.61
C LEU A 470 -19.63 0.60 -18.39
N GLU A 471 -20.89 0.33 -18.05
CA GLU A 471 -21.26 -0.55 -16.94
C GLU A 471 -20.80 -1.99 -17.16
N ILE A 472 -20.92 -2.52 -18.39
CA ILE A 472 -20.34 -3.84 -18.75
C ILE A 472 -18.84 -3.87 -18.49
N ILE A 473 -18.12 -2.84 -18.92
CA ILE A 473 -16.65 -2.75 -18.75
C ILE A 473 -16.31 -2.65 -17.26
N ASN A 474 -17.05 -1.86 -16.48
CA ASN A 474 -16.81 -1.74 -15.05
C ASN A 474 -17.10 -3.04 -14.29
N THR A 475 -18.18 -3.74 -14.67
CA THR A 475 -18.56 -5.02 -14.05
C THR A 475 -17.48 -6.09 -14.20
N ILE A 476 -16.85 -6.18 -15.38
CA ILE A 476 -15.73 -7.11 -15.56
C ILE A 476 -14.49 -6.68 -14.76
N PHE A 477 -14.20 -5.38 -14.65
CA PHE A 477 -13.10 -4.91 -13.83
C PHE A 477 -13.32 -5.20 -12.34
N ASP A 478 -14.54 -5.04 -11.82
CA ASP A 478 -14.88 -5.43 -10.44
C ASP A 478 -14.65 -6.92 -10.19
N TYR A 479 -14.99 -7.75 -11.16
CA TYR A 479 -14.70 -9.17 -11.08
C TYR A 479 -13.19 -9.47 -11.07
N LEU A 480 -12.41 -8.84 -11.95
CA LEU A 480 -10.97 -9.05 -12.06
C LEU A 480 -10.17 -8.57 -10.84
N VAL A 481 -10.73 -7.66 -10.04
CA VAL A 481 -10.15 -7.28 -8.72
C VAL A 481 -10.16 -8.48 -7.77
N VAL A 482 -11.20 -9.30 -7.81
CA VAL A 482 -11.34 -10.49 -6.95
C VAL A 482 -10.64 -11.70 -7.56
N PHE A 483 -10.87 -11.95 -8.85
CA PHE A 483 -10.33 -13.09 -9.60
C PHE A 483 -9.13 -12.67 -10.44
N THR A 484 -8.02 -12.37 -9.75
CA THR A 484 -6.81 -11.76 -10.34
C THR A 484 -6.07 -12.63 -11.34
N GLU A 485 -6.21 -13.96 -11.25
CA GLU A 485 -5.53 -14.94 -12.12
C GLU A 485 -6.44 -15.51 -13.23
N THR A 486 -7.57 -14.85 -13.48
CA THR A 486 -8.50 -15.30 -14.55
C THR A 486 -7.79 -15.40 -15.89
N PRO A 487 -7.97 -16.50 -16.65
CA PRO A 487 -7.28 -16.72 -17.94
C PRO A 487 -7.91 -15.93 -19.10
N CYS A 488 -8.44 -14.75 -18.84
CA CYS A 488 -8.96 -13.85 -19.85
C CYS A 488 -7.83 -13.04 -20.49
N GLU A 489 -7.92 -12.77 -21.81
CA GLU A 489 -6.95 -11.90 -22.53
C GLU A 489 -6.82 -10.51 -21.91
N PHE A 490 -7.80 -10.10 -21.14
CA PHE A 490 -7.79 -8.86 -20.34
C PHE A 490 -6.59 -8.74 -19.38
N ASN A 491 -6.05 -9.85 -18.91
CA ASN A 491 -4.92 -9.86 -17.96
C ASN A 491 -3.55 -9.85 -18.66
N ARG A 492 -3.51 -9.95 -20.00
CA ARG A 492 -2.27 -10.07 -20.78
C ARG A 492 -1.81 -8.76 -21.43
N ILE A 493 -2.44 -7.63 -21.10
CA ILE A 493 -2.07 -6.32 -21.65
C ILE A 493 -1.10 -5.62 -20.71
#